data_7434d12599e4b7ceba0da7474bf1a96a
#
_entry.id   7434d12599e4b7ceba0da7474bf1a96a
#
_cell.length_a   1.000
_cell.length_b   1.000
_cell.length_c   1.000
_cell.angle_alpha   90.00
_cell.angle_beta   90.00
_cell.angle_gamma   90.00
#
_symmetry.space_group_name_H-M   'P 1'
#
loop_
_entity.id
_entity.type
_entity.pdbx_description
1 polymer ?
#
loop_
_entity_poly.entity_id
_entity_poly.type
_entity_poly.pdbx_seq_one_letter_code
_entity_poly.pdbx_strand_id
1 'polypeptide(L)'
;MKISRTNVIIAILIIAFFFVINYLQPLRADDFGRAYTDALDKGFIIYFRGIASNYIHWTGRISAQALIYLFLSKKYIHLSVFMINMINSICFYLFVLYSYKIVRFKTKVELFSKDFLIYFFFFIFLFYQTGFIANVIWKTAAVQYFWGITLLAIFYYISVVKNKQNIWFSLFTGFFIGLYNEIFVGVAIILCLAYFLNQKLSQKQINKNILYFFIACVIGGIILIAAPGNYVRLNTMSAGEHISVLNQLINLVTQIVTKPGDTLIPMLMLLISLVLIFTNKNITKKASFIHGVAIASSIFVLTPVAKSYDLNQRVLLIYDAVFFIIMMQQFYNHSTSFVLKLRLRLNSLSWVFLVLLVMQLELMATIYFEIYKFERYRDTLVTYYQQNEISDPILPMIPEFSQITFIDDITSDENAYNNDAYAKFYGFDKVYGKELG
;
A
#
# COMPACT_ATOMS: atom_id res chain seq x y z
N MET A 1 11.98 23.19 -16.08
CA MET A 1 10.52 23.38 -15.96
C MET A 1 10.26 24.25 -14.74
N LYS A 2 9.80 25.51 -14.91
CA LYS A 2 9.45 26.35 -13.75
C LYS A 2 8.25 25.73 -13.05
N ILE A 3 8.40 25.36 -11.79
CA ILE A 3 7.29 24.86 -10.97
C ILE A 3 6.42 26.06 -10.62
N SER A 4 5.11 25.97 -10.89
CA SER A 4 4.17 27.03 -10.51
C SER A 4 4.12 27.17 -8.98
N ARG A 5 4.11 28.40 -8.46
CA ARG A 5 3.94 28.67 -7.02
C ARG A 5 2.71 27.95 -6.46
N THR A 6 1.62 27.92 -7.19
CA THR A 6 0.38 27.24 -6.81
C THR A 6 0.58 25.73 -6.63
N ASN A 7 1.35 25.07 -7.53
CA ASN A 7 1.65 23.64 -7.38
C ASN A 7 2.49 23.36 -6.12
N VAL A 8 3.38 24.28 -5.73
CA VAL A 8 4.18 24.15 -4.48
C VAL A 8 3.26 24.26 -3.26
N ILE A 9 2.33 25.22 -3.25
CA ILE A 9 1.38 25.38 -2.14
C ILE A 9 0.52 24.13 -1.97
N ILE A 10 -0.04 23.59 -3.06
CA ILE A 10 -0.84 22.37 -2.99
C ILE A 10 0.00 21.18 -2.51
N ALA A 11 1.24 21.06 -2.96
CA ALA A 11 2.15 20.02 -2.48
C ALA A 11 2.37 20.13 -0.96
N ILE A 12 2.64 21.32 -0.45
CA ILE A 12 2.82 21.57 0.98
C ILE A 12 1.54 21.23 1.75
N LEU A 13 0.37 21.63 1.26
CA LEU A 13 -0.91 21.34 1.92
C LEU A 13 -1.18 19.83 2.01
N ILE A 14 -0.95 19.08 0.93
CA ILE A 14 -1.12 17.63 0.93
C ILE A 14 -0.13 16.98 1.90
N ILE A 15 1.16 17.33 1.86
CA ILE A 15 2.18 16.77 2.74
C ILE A 15 1.86 17.11 4.20
N ALA A 16 1.51 18.36 4.51
CA ALA A 16 1.20 18.80 5.86
C ALA A 16 -0.04 18.08 6.43
N PHE A 17 -1.11 17.96 5.64
CA PHE A 17 -2.31 17.25 6.05
C PHE A 17 -2.00 15.78 6.37
N PHE A 18 -1.33 15.07 5.46
CA PHE A 18 -0.99 13.67 5.70
C PHE A 18 0.05 13.48 6.80
N PHE A 19 0.94 14.46 7.03
CA PHE A 19 1.84 14.43 8.18
C PHE A 19 1.06 14.51 9.49
N VAL A 20 0.06 15.38 9.58
CA VAL A 20 -0.82 15.47 10.76
C VAL A 20 -1.57 14.17 10.97
N ILE A 21 -2.18 13.60 9.94
CA ILE A 21 -2.89 12.30 10.05
C ILE A 21 -1.95 11.17 10.49
N ASN A 22 -0.75 11.08 9.91
CA ASN A 22 0.26 10.10 10.31
C ASN A 22 0.73 10.30 11.77
N TYR A 23 0.80 11.55 12.23
CA TYR A 23 1.15 11.87 13.62
C TYR A 23 0.03 11.47 14.59
N LEU A 24 -1.23 11.66 14.20
CA LEU A 24 -2.39 11.28 15.00
C LEU A 24 -2.58 9.75 15.08
N GLN A 25 -2.02 8.99 14.15
CA GLN A 25 -2.03 7.52 14.19
C GLN A 25 -0.92 7.02 15.12
N PRO A 26 -1.22 6.42 16.28
CA PRO A 26 -0.22 5.84 17.18
C PRO A 26 0.42 4.57 16.58
N LEU A 27 1.39 4.01 17.32
CA LEU A 27 1.94 2.69 17.01
C LEU A 27 0.86 1.62 17.15
N ARG A 28 0.91 0.58 16.29
CA ARG A 28 -0.08 -0.51 16.27
C ARG A 28 0.58 -1.84 15.98
N ALA A 29 0.03 -2.88 16.57
CA ALA A 29 0.32 -4.27 16.23
C ALA A 29 1.83 -4.55 15.99
N ASP A 30 2.17 -4.86 14.75
CA ASP A 30 3.55 -5.14 14.32
C ASP A 30 4.54 -3.99 14.62
N ASP A 31 4.07 -2.73 14.75
CA ASP A 31 4.97 -1.60 15.05
C ASP A 31 5.72 -1.82 16.36
N PHE A 32 5.03 -2.32 17.41
CA PHE A 32 5.63 -2.61 18.70
C PHE A 32 6.67 -3.73 18.60
N GLY A 33 6.29 -4.87 18.00
CA GLY A 33 7.17 -5.99 17.83
C GLY A 33 8.41 -5.65 16.99
N ARG A 34 8.26 -4.91 15.92
CA ARG A 34 9.35 -4.50 15.02
C ARG A 34 10.29 -3.49 15.68
N ALA A 35 9.76 -2.54 16.46
CA ALA A 35 10.59 -1.58 17.18
C ALA A 35 11.43 -2.23 18.29
N TYR A 36 10.94 -3.32 18.87
CA TYR A 36 11.62 -4.02 19.97
C TYR A 36 12.73 -4.95 19.48
N THR A 37 12.62 -5.53 18.28
CA THR A 37 13.53 -6.58 17.80
C THR A 37 14.85 -6.02 17.23
N ASP A 38 15.22 -6.37 16.03
CA ASP A 38 16.56 -6.22 15.44
C ASP A 38 16.84 -4.85 14.81
N ALA A 39 16.46 -3.78 15.50
CA ALA A 39 16.65 -2.42 15.01
C ALA A 39 18.13 -2.03 14.89
N LEU A 40 18.43 -1.09 14.01
CA LEU A 40 19.79 -0.60 13.74
C LEU A 40 20.51 -0.04 14.97
N ASP A 41 19.76 0.45 15.97
CA ASP A 41 20.33 0.97 17.22
C ASP A 41 21.11 -0.07 18.05
N LYS A 42 20.92 -1.36 17.78
CA LYS A 42 21.71 -2.45 18.36
C LYS A 42 23.04 -2.71 17.62
N GLY A 43 23.28 -1.98 16.54
CA GLY A 43 24.50 -2.04 15.72
C GLY A 43 24.31 -2.74 14.37
N PHE A 44 25.18 -2.42 13.43
CA PHE A 44 25.10 -2.91 12.03
C PHE A 44 25.13 -4.45 11.95
N ILE A 45 25.92 -5.11 12.76
CA ILE A 45 26.01 -6.59 12.74
C ILE A 45 24.68 -7.21 13.13
N ILE A 46 24.03 -6.69 14.18
CA ILE A 46 22.74 -7.17 14.66
C ILE A 46 21.66 -6.87 13.61
N TYR A 47 21.67 -5.68 13.03
CA TYR A 47 20.78 -5.31 11.93
C TYR A 47 20.82 -6.28 10.75
N PHE A 48 22.02 -6.58 10.22
CA PHE A 48 22.16 -7.53 9.11
C PHE A 48 21.84 -8.97 9.53
N ARG A 49 22.16 -9.36 10.76
CA ARG A 49 21.77 -10.67 11.31
C ARG A 49 20.26 -10.78 11.44
N GLY A 50 19.56 -9.72 11.84
CA GLY A 50 18.10 -9.67 11.90
C GLY A 50 17.45 -9.85 10.53
N ILE A 51 17.97 -9.19 9.49
CA ILE A 51 17.49 -9.37 8.10
C ILE A 51 17.71 -10.82 7.64
N ALA A 52 18.93 -11.39 7.91
CA ALA A 52 19.25 -12.77 7.53
C ALA A 52 18.38 -13.78 8.30
N SER A 53 18.16 -13.56 9.60
CA SER A 53 17.27 -14.39 10.43
C SER A 53 15.84 -14.37 9.91
N ASN A 54 15.31 -13.19 9.56
CA ASN A 54 13.98 -13.09 8.93
C ASN A 54 13.90 -13.85 7.62
N TYR A 55 14.94 -13.76 6.77
CA TYR A 55 14.99 -14.47 5.50
C TYR A 55 14.92 -16.00 5.69
N ILE A 56 15.58 -16.52 6.73
CA ILE A 56 15.63 -17.95 7.02
C ILE A 56 14.36 -18.43 7.74
N HIS A 57 13.81 -17.65 8.67
CA HIS A 57 12.80 -18.14 9.62
C HIS A 57 11.40 -17.55 9.44
N TRP A 58 11.23 -16.46 8.65
CA TRP A 58 9.93 -15.79 8.56
C TRP A 58 9.52 -15.33 7.17
N THR A 59 10.35 -14.53 6.46
CA THR A 59 9.93 -13.95 5.17
C THR A 59 11.10 -13.55 4.28
N GLY A 60 10.96 -13.77 2.98
CA GLY A 60 11.93 -13.34 1.96
C GLY A 60 11.94 -11.85 1.62
N ARG A 61 11.12 -11.01 2.25
CA ARG A 61 10.92 -9.57 1.94
C ARG A 61 12.09 -8.71 2.40
N ILE A 62 13.31 -8.99 1.89
CA ILE A 62 14.56 -8.34 2.34
C ILE A 62 14.47 -6.82 2.31
N SER A 63 14.04 -6.23 1.17
CA SER A 63 13.99 -4.77 1.02
C SER A 63 13.05 -4.09 2.01
N ALA A 64 11.86 -4.66 2.23
CA ALA A 64 10.89 -4.13 3.17
C ALA A 64 11.36 -4.27 4.62
N GLN A 65 11.90 -5.44 5.00
CA GLN A 65 12.42 -5.69 6.35
C GLN A 65 13.64 -4.80 6.66
N ALA A 66 14.55 -4.62 5.70
CA ALA A 66 15.68 -3.73 5.87
C ALA A 66 15.23 -2.29 6.18
N LEU A 67 14.21 -1.78 5.49
CA LEU A 67 13.68 -0.45 5.77
C LEU A 67 13.00 -0.38 7.15
N ILE A 68 12.23 -1.40 7.54
CA ILE A 68 11.57 -1.41 8.85
C ILE A 68 12.62 -1.37 9.97
N TYR A 69 13.61 -2.25 9.95
CA TYR A 69 14.65 -2.27 10.96
C TYR A 69 15.57 -1.04 10.94
N LEU A 70 15.68 -0.37 9.78
CA LEU A 70 16.41 0.89 9.67
C LEU A 70 15.67 2.04 10.36
N PHE A 71 14.36 2.12 10.17
CA PHE A 71 13.57 3.28 10.60
C PHE A 71 12.86 3.08 11.93
N LEU A 72 12.50 1.85 12.34
CA LEU A 72 11.72 1.60 13.55
C LEU A 72 12.62 1.07 14.67
N SER A 73 12.79 1.85 15.73
CA SER A 73 13.64 1.54 16.87
C SER A 73 12.98 1.96 18.18
N LYS A 74 12.88 1.04 19.15
CA LYS A 74 12.37 1.34 20.50
C LYS A 74 13.20 2.42 21.20
N LYS A 75 14.52 2.35 21.09
CA LYS A 75 15.44 3.32 21.74
C LYS A 75 15.23 4.74 21.27
N TYR A 76 14.94 4.93 19.97
CA TYR A 76 14.75 6.22 19.35
C TYR A 76 13.31 6.41 18.82
N ILE A 77 12.32 5.86 19.54
CA ILE A 77 10.95 5.71 19.02
C ILE A 77 10.35 7.03 18.53
N HIS A 78 10.53 8.14 19.25
CA HIS A 78 10.01 9.44 18.83
C HIS A 78 10.62 9.92 17.52
N LEU A 79 11.95 9.79 17.35
CA LEU A 79 12.64 10.12 16.11
C LEU A 79 12.21 9.17 14.99
N SER A 80 12.11 7.88 15.26
CA SER A 80 11.66 6.85 14.33
C SER A 80 10.26 7.17 13.79
N VAL A 81 9.31 7.43 14.67
CA VAL A 81 7.93 7.79 14.30
C VAL A 81 7.91 9.10 13.50
N PHE A 82 8.65 10.13 13.93
CA PHE A 82 8.75 11.39 13.19
C PHE A 82 9.29 11.18 11.78
N MET A 83 10.38 10.43 11.61
CA MET A 83 11.00 10.16 10.32
C MET A 83 10.07 9.36 9.40
N ILE A 84 9.43 8.31 9.92
CA ILE A 84 8.48 7.51 9.15
C ILE A 84 7.29 8.38 8.71
N ASN A 85 6.71 9.19 9.61
CA ASN A 85 5.59 10.06 9.29
C ASN A 85 5.96 11.08 8.21
N MET A 86 7.16 11.66 8.26
CA MET A 86 7.66 12.62 7.28
C MET A 86 7.84 11.95 5.90
N ILE A 87 8.57 10.82 5.85
CA ILE A 87 8.83 10.09 4.61
C ILE A 87 7.51 9.60 4.02
N ASN A 88 6.61 9.08 4.85
CA ASN A 88 5.33 8.55 4.41
C ASN A 88 4.45 9.64 3.79
N SER A 89 4.42 10.83 4.38
CA SER A 89 3.67 11.98 3.85
C SER A 89 4.23 12.47 2.52
N ILE A 90 5.56 12.47 2.38
CA ILE A 90 6.23 12.76 1.10
C ILE A 90 5.91 11.68 0.07
N CYS A 91 5.98 10.40 0.43
CA CYS A 91 5.60 9.28 -0.43
C CYS A 91 4.14 9.40 -0.89
N PHE A 92 3.24 9.78 0.01
CA PHE A 92 1.83 9.99 -0.34
C PHE A 92 1.67 11.08 -1.41
N TYR A 93 2.28 12.24 -1.21
CA TYR A 93 2.27 13.30 -2.21
C TYR A 93 2.89 12.85 -3.53
N LEU A 94 4.04 12.17 -3.48
CA LEU A 94 4.70 11.66 -4.69
C LEU A 94 3.83 10.62 -5.42
N PHE A 95 3.17 9.73 -4.70
CA PHE A 95 2.24 8.77 -5.30
C PHE A 95 1.07 9.48 -5.99
N VAL A 96 0.41 10.42 -5.32
CA VAL A 96 -0.67 11.23 -5.92
C VAL A 96 -0.17 11.99 -7.16
N LEU A 97 0.99 12.63 -7.06
CA LEU A 97 1.56 13.39 -8.16
C LEU A 97 1.90 12.51 -9.37
N TYR A 98 2.61 11.40 -9.15
CA TYR A 98 3.08 10.56 -10.25
C TYR A 98 1.96 9.71 -10.85
N SER A 99 1.02 9.22 -10.06
CA SER A 99 -0.17 8.55 -10.57
C SER A 99 -1.04 9.51 -11.40
N TYR A 100 -1.25 10.76 -10.96
CA TYR A 100 -1.92 11.76 -11.78
C TYR A 100 -1.16 12.09 -13.08
N LYS A 101 0.18 12.18 -13.03
CA LYS A 101 1.01 12.37 -14.22
C LYS A 101 0.91 11.18 -15.19
N ILE A 102 0.76 9.96 -14.70
CA ILE A 102 0.54 8.76 -15.51
C ILE A 102 -0.85 8.84 -16.17
N VAL A 103 -1.87 9.20 -15.40
CA VAL A 103 -3.24 9.36 -15.89
C VAL A 103 -3.32 10.43 -16.99
N ARG A 104 -2.65 11.57 -16.79
CA ARG A 104 -2.67 12.73 -17.68
C ARG A 104 -1.42 12.83 -18.59
N PHE A 105 -0.86 11.70 -19.02
CA PHE A 105 0.43 11.64 -19.72
C PHE A 105 0.51 12.48 -21.01
N LYS A 106 -0.63 12.76 -21.65
CA LYS A 106 -0.72 13.55 -22.90
C LYS A 106 -0.81 15.08 -22.67
N THR A 107 -1.02 15.52 -21.45
CA THR A 107 -1.29 16.93 -21.14
C THR A 107 -0.33 17.46 -20.08
N LYS A 108 -0.20 18.79 -20.03
CA LYS A 108 0.53 19.43 -18.94
C LYS A 108 -0.22 19.20 -17.61
N VAL A 109 0.52 18.82 -16.59
CA VAL A 109 -0.03 18.56 -15.25
C VAL A 109 -0.09 19.87 -14.46
N GLU A 110 -1.29 20.23 -14.08
CA GLU A 110 -1.56 21.38 -13.21
C GLU A 110 -2.37 20.86 -12.00
N LEU A 111 -1.78 21.02 -10.79
CA LEU A 111 -2.42 20.57 -9.55
C LEU A 111 -3.58 21.49 -9.13
N PHE A 112 -3.59 22.73 -9.64
CA PHE A 112 -4.72 23.66 -9.47
C PHE A 112 -5.64 23.61 -10.71
N SER A 113 -6.26 22.44 -10.93
CA SER A 113 -7.18 22.25 -12.05
C SER A 113 -8.41 21.45 -11.62
N LYS A 114 -9.53 21.65 -12.31
CA LYS A 114 -10.75 20.85 -12.09
C LYS A 114 -10.50 19.36 -12.27
N ASP A 115 -9.68 18.98 -13.25
CA ASP A 115 -9.30 17.60 -13.50
C ASP A 115 -8.52 16.98 -12.32
N PHE A 116 -7.60 17.74 -11.72
CA PHE A 116 -6.87 17.26 -10.53
C PHE A 116 -7.79 17.15 -9.31
N LEU A 117 -8.66 18.13 -9.11
CA LEU A 117 -9.63 18.09 -8.01
C LEU A 117 -10.53 16.85 -8.07
N ILE A 118 -11.09 16.56 -9.27
CA ILE A 118 -11.92 15.37 -9.47
C ILE A 118 -11.11 14.09 -9.28
N TYR A 119 -9.89 14.04 -9.85
CA TYR A 119 -8.98 12.92 -9.65
C TYR A 119 -8.68 12.69 -8.17
N PHE A 120 -8.32 13.75 -7.43
CA PHE A 120 -7.95 13.66 -6.03
C PHE A 120 -9.15 13.31 -5.13
N PHE A 121 -10.34 13.83 -5.45
CA PHE A 121 -11.56 13.41 -4.78
C PHE A 121 -11.80 11.90 -4.93
N PHE A 122 -11.81 11.37 -6.14
CA PHE A 122 -12.01 9.93 -6.36
C PHE A 122 -10.88 9.11 -5.74
N PHE A 123 -9.64 9.61 -5.76
CA PHE A 123 -8.53 8.98 -5.08
C PHE A 123 -8.80 8.85 -3.57
N ILE A 124 -9.09 9.94 -2.88
CA ILE A 124 -9.36 9.91 -1.44
C ILE A 124 -10.62 9.07 -1.16
N PHE A 125 -11.71 9.27 -1.91
CA PHE A 125 -12.97 8.57 -1.68
C PHE A 125 -12.83 7.05 -1.82
N LEU A 126 -12.30 6.56 -2.93
CA LEU A 126 -12.18 5.12 -3.16
C LEU A 126 -11.16 4.49 -2.22
N PHE A 127 -10.01 5.12 -2.03
CA PHE A 127 -8.95 4.58 -1.19
C PHE A 127 -9.26 4.61 0.31
N TYR A 128 -10.15 5.50 0.73
CA TYR A 128 -10.68 5.47 2.08
C TYR A 128 -11.59 4.25 2.27
N GLN A 129 -12.43 3.93 1.31
CA GLN A 129 -13.36 2.80 1.37
C GLN A 129 -12.67 1.42 1.25
N THR A 130 -11.53 1.33 0.57
CA THR A 130 -10.76 0.08 0.44
C THR A 130 -9.85 -0.18 1.63
N GLY A 131 -9.82 0.69 2.64
CA GLY A 131 -8.83 0.65 3.72
C GLY A 131 -7.40 0.95 3.26
N PHE A 132 -7.19 1.40 2.02
CA PHE A 132 -5.88 1.79 1.52
C PHE A 132 -5.25 2.88 2.39
N ILE A 133 -6.02 3.93 2.73
CA ILE A 133 -5.52 5.04 3.56
C ILE A 133 -5.15 4.54 4.96
N ALA A 134 -5.98 3.71 5.59
CA ALA A 134 -5.68 3.15 6.90
C ALA A 134 -4.35 2.37 6.91
N ASN A 135 -4.11 1.55 5.88
CA ASN A 135 -2.86 0.80 5.74
C ASN A 135 -1.66 1.67 5.34
N VAL A 136 -1.88 2.75 4.60
CA VAL A 136 -0.83 3.73 4.24
C VAL A 136 -0.39 4.54 5.45
N ILE A 137 -1.26 4.78 6.43
CA ILE A 137 -0.96 5.55 7.64
C ILE A 137 -0.33 4.65 8.73
N TRP A 138 -0.61 3.37 8.77
CA TRP A 138 0.03 2.42 9.67
C TRP A 138 1.52 2.24 9.33
N LYS A 139 2.44 2.51 10.28
CA LYS A 139 3.89 2.65 10.03
C LYS A 139 4.49 1.41 9.36
N THR A 140 4.29 0.24 9.92
CA THR A 140 4.81 -1.02 9.36
C THR A 140 4.24 -1.30 7.98
N ALA A 141 2.92 -1.14 7.79
CA ALA A 141 2.28 -1.38 6.49
C ALA A 141 2.70 -0.35 5.44
N ALA A 142 2.85 0.93 5.81
CA ALA A 142 3.34 1.97 4.91
C ALA A 142 4.71 1.59 4.33
N VAL A 143 5.64 1.17 5.21
CA VAL A 143 6.98 0.75 4.79
C VAL A 143 6.94 -0.55 3.98
N GLN A 144 6.10 -1.53 4.35
CA GLN A 144 6.04 -2.84 3.67
C GLN A 144 5.31 -2.85 2.33
N TYR A 145 4.44 -1.87 2.08
CA TYR A 145 3.61 -1.87 0.88
C TYR A 145 3.66 -0.52 0.14
N PHE A 146 3.34 0.57 0.83
CA PHE A 146 3.06 1.84 0.16
C PHE A 146 4.32 2.49 -0.45
N TRP A 147 5.46 2.42 0.21
CA TRP A 147 6.71 2.99 -0.33
C TRP A 147 7.14 2.28 -1.62
N GLY A 148 6.94 0.96 -1.69
CA GLY A 148 7.18 0.19 -2.91
C GLY A 148 6.24 0.57 -4.05
N ILE A 149 4.93 0.75 -3.76
CA ILE A 149 3.94 1.21 -4.73
C ILE A 149 4.30 2.61 -5.26
N THR A 150 4.73 3.50 -4.37
CA THR A 150 5.18 4.85 -4.75
C THR A 150 6.40 4.81 -5.67
N LEU A 151 7.38 3.98 -5.35
CA LEU A 151 8.57 3.78 -6.18
C LEU A 151 8.21 3.23 -7.57
N LEU A 152 7.27 2.28 -7.66
CA LEU A 152 6.76 1.76 -8.92
C LEU A 152 6.08 2.84 -9.77
N ALA A 153 5.27 3.71 -9.16
CA ALA A 153 4.61 4.81 -9.87
C ALA A 153 5.64 5.82 -10.42
N ILE A 154 6.67 6.15 -9.62
CA ILE A 154 7.79 7.02 -10.05
C ILE A 154 8.55 6.38 -11.20
N PHE A 155 8.92 5.10 -11.06
CA PHE A 155 9.64 4.34 -12.09
C PHE A 155 8.85 4.32 -13.41
N TYR A 156 7.57 3.94 -13.36
CA TYR A 156 6.71 3.88 -14.55
C TYR A 156 6.63 5.23 -15.25
N TYR A 157 6.43 6.31 -14.50
CA TYR A 157 6.36 7.65 -15.09
C TYR A 157 7.68 8.06 -15.76
N ILE A 158 8.81 7.88 -15.08
CA ILE A 158 10.12 8.31 -15.61
C ILE A 158 10.52 7.45 -16.81
N SER A 159 10.39 6.14 -16.70
CA SER A 159 10.91 5.18 -17.67
C SER A 159 9.98 4.94 -18.84
N VAL A 160 8.65 4.96 -18.61
CA VAL A 160 7.66 4.67 -19.66
C VAL A 160 7.06 5.94 -20.22
N VAL A 161 6.51 6.80 -19.35
CA VAL A 161 5.79 7.99 -19.81
C VAL A 161 6.76 9.06 -20.32
N LYS A 162 7.87 9.30 -19.64
CA LYS A 162 8.91 10.27 -20.06
C LYS A 162 9.98 9.65 -20.94
N ASN A 163 10.03 8.33 -21.03
CA ASN A 163 11.02 7.56 -21.81
C ASN A 163 12.48 8.00 -21.54
N LYS A 164 12.78 8.38 -20.27
CA LYS A 164 14.15 8.73 -19.88
C LYS A 164 14.95 7.46 -19.65
N GLN A 165 16.01 7.27 -20.45
CA GLN A 165 16.90 6.12 -20.34
C GLN A 165 17.80 6.27 -19.10
N ASN A 166 17.64 5.35 -18.13
CA ASN A 166 18.52 5.24 -16.97
C ASN A 166 18.55 3.77 -16.52
N ILE A 167 19.59 3.08 -16.97
CA ILE A 167 19.79 1.66 -16.70
C ILE A 167 19.93 1.37 -15.21
N TRP A 168 20.70 2.18 -14.48
CA TRP A 168 20.97 1.97 -13.06
C TRP A 168 19.69 2.12 -12.22
N PHE A 169 18.89 3.15 -12.53
CA PHE A 169 17.60 3.34 -11.87
C PHE A 169 16.64 2.18 -12.16
N SER A 170 16.66 1.64 -13.37
CA SER A 170 15.81 0.50 -13.75
C SER A 170 16.24 -0.79 -13.06
N LEU A 171 17.55 -1.08 -13.04
CA LEU A 171 18.11 -2.25 -12.34
C LEU A 171 17.87 -2.15 -10.84
N PHE A 172 18.17 -1.00 -10.22
CA PHE A 172 17.93 -0.77 -8.80
C PHE A 172 16.46 -0.96 -8.45
N THR A 173 15.56 -0.28 -9.17
CA THR A 173 14.12 -0.35 -8.86
C THR A 173 13.60 -1.77 -9.07
N GLY A 174 14.00 -2.44 -10.16
CA GLY A 174 13.59 -3.82 -10.43
C GLY A 174 14.04 -4.77 -9.34
N PHE A 175 15.33 -4.73 -8.95
CA PHE A 175 15.87 -5.59 -7.92
C PHE A 175 15.26 -5.30 -6.54
N PHE A 176 15.12 -4.03 -6.18
CA PHE A 176 14.51 -3.60 -4.93
C PHE A 176 13.05 -4.07 -4.80
N ILE A 177 12.24 -3.92 -5.85
CA ILE A 177 10.86 -4.40 -5.90
C ILE A 177 10.80 -5.92 -5.91
N GLY A 178 11.76 -6.58 -6.61
CA GLY A 178 11.89 -8.02 -6.62
C GLY A 178 12.10 -8.63 -5.23
N LEU A 179 12.76 -7.91 -4.32
CA LEU A 179 13.00 -8.30 -2.93
C LEU A 179 11.97 -7.71 -1.93
N TYR A 180 10.91 -7.04 -2.43
CA TYR A 180 10.04 -6.24 -1.58
C TYR A 180 8.81 -7.01 -1.09
N ASN A 181 8.03 -7.57 -2.02
CA ASN A 181 6.79 -8.27 -1.71
C ASN A 181 6.41 -9.21 -2.85
N GLU A 182 5.97 -10.42 -2.53
CA GLU A 182 5.65 -11.50 -3.48
C GLU A 182 4.58 -11.07 -4.50
N ILE A 183 3.55 -10.36 -4.02
CA ILE A 183 2.44 -9.90 -4.86
C ILE A 183 2.91 -8.82 -5.83
N PHE A 184 3.77 -7.90 -5.38
CA PHE A 184 4.31 -6.84 -6.23
C PHE A 184 5.13 -7.42 -7.38
N VAL A 185 5.95 -8.42 -7.08
CA VAL A 185 6.74 -9.15 -8.08
C VAL A 185 5.83 -9.80 -9.12
N GLY A 186 4.82 -10.54 -8.67
CA GLY A 186 3.89 -11.23 -9.57
C GLY A 186 3.14 -10.25 -10.47
N VAL A 187 2.56 -9.20 -9.91
CA VAL A 187 1.85 -8.16 -10.67
C VAL A 187 2.80 -7.44 -11.65
N ALA A 188 4.00 -7.06 -11.21
CA ALA A 188 4.98 -6.39 -12.05
C ALA A 188 5.42 -7.27 -13.23
N ILE A 189 5.68 -8.56 -13.00
CA ILE A 189 6.04 -9.52 -14.04
C ILE A 189 4.92 -9.64 -15.09
N ILE A 190 3.66 -9.85 -14.66
CA ILE A 190 2.52 -9.97 -15.58
C ILE A 190 2.37 -8.70 -16.45
N LEU A 191 2.46 -7.52 -15.83
CA LEU A 191 2.35 -6.26 -16.56
C LEU A 191 3.52 -6.04 -17.54
N CYS A 192 4.74 -6.43 -17.16
CA CYS A 192 5.89 -6.38 -18.06
C CYS A 192 5.75 -7.36 -19.24
N LEU A 193 5.30 -8.58 -19.01
CA LEU A 193 5.05 -9.57 -20.08
C LEU A 193 3.95 -9.08 -21.03
N ALA A 194 2.86 -8.50 -20.52
CA ALA A 194 1.83 -7.88 -21.36
C ALA A 194 2.38 -6.72 -22.19
N TYR A 195 3.24 -5.89 -21.59
CA TYR A 195 3.92 -4.82 -22.31
C TYR A 195 4.79 -5.40 -23.45
N PHE A 196 5.64 -6.41 -23.19
CA PHE A 196 6.50 -7.00 -24.21
C PHE A 196 5.70 -7.64 -25.34
N LEU A 197 4.63 -8.35 -25.01
CA LEU A 197 3.73 -8.94 -25.98
C LEU A 197 3.07 -7.86 -26.88
N ASN A 198 2.59 -6.77 -26.27
CA ASN A 198 2.01 -5.66 -27.01
C ASN A 198 3.04 -4.97 -27.94
N GLN A 199 4.28 -4.76 -27.47
CA GLN A 199 5.35 -4.18 -28.31
C GLN A 199 5.67 -5.10 -29.49
N LYS A 200 5.84 -6.41 -29.25
CA LYS A 200 6.10 -7.41 -30.29
C LYS A 200 4.98 -7.42 -31.35
N LEU A 201 3.72 -7.48 -30.92
CA LEU A 201 2.57 -7.52 -31.84
C LEU A 201 2.35 -6.19 -32.59
N SER A 202 2.80 -5.09 -32.03
CA SER A 202 2.75 -3.75 -32.64
C SER A 202 4.00 -3.43 -33.46
N GLN A 203 4.96 -4.36 -33.56
CA GLN A 203 6.27 -4.20 -34.23
C GLN A 203 7.05 -2.98 -33.72
N LYS A 204 6.90 -2.63 -32.45
CA LYS A 204 7.59 -1.52 -31.80
C LYS A 204 8.80 -2.02 -31.03
N GLN A 205 9.82 -1.17 -30.92
CA GLN A 205 10.99 -1.46 -30.10
C GLN A 205 10.61 -1.55 -28.61
N ILE A 206 11.21 -2.53 -27.94
CA ILE A 206 11.07 -2.69 -26.49
C ILE A 206 11.85 -1.57 -25.78
N ASN A 207 11.21 -0.91 -24.84
CA ASN A 207 11.88 0.05 -23.97
C ASN A 207 12.89 -0.67 -23.06
N LYS A 208 14.18 -0.33 -23.23
CA LYS A 208 15.29 -0.96 -22.48
C LYS A 208 15.14 -0.82 -20.97
N ASN A 209 14.58 0.29 -20.47
CA ASN A 209 14.36 0.47 -19.05
C ASN A 209 13.42 -0.59 -18.47
N ILE A 210 12.33 -0.93 -19.18
CA ILE A 210 11.39 -1.97 -18.75
C ILE A 210 12.06 -3.35 -18.81
N LEU A 211 12.89 -3.60 -19.81
CA LEU A 211 13.62 -4.86 -19.92
C LEU A 211 14.60 -5.04 -18.75
N TYR A 212 15.39 -4.02 -18.43
CA TYR A 212 16.33 -4.07 -17.29
C TYR A 212 15.60 -4.17 -15.95
N PHE A 213 14.51 -3.43 -15.79
CA PHE A 213 13.63 -3.56 -14.62
C PHE A 213 13.10 -4.99 -14.49
N PHE A 214 12.56 -5.56 -15.58
CA PHE A 214 12.01 -6.91 -15.60
C PHE A 214 13.05 -7.96 -15.19
N ILE A 215 14.24 -7.93 -15.80
CA ILE A 215 15.32 -8.88 -15.48
C ILE A 215 15.70 -8.78 -14.00
N ALA A 216 15.93 -7.57 -13.50
CA ALA A 216 16.30 -7.36 -12.11
C ALA A 216 15.16 -7.74 -11.14
N CYS A 217 13.91 -7.48 -11.50
CA CYS A 217 12.74 -7.87 -10.71
C CYS A 217 12.57 -9.39 -10.64
N VAL A 218 12.81 -10.10 -11.75
CA VAL A 218 12.78 -11.57 -11.76
C VAL A 218 13.89 -12.15 -10.89
N ILE A 219 15.12 -11.63 -10.97
CA ILE A 219 16.24 -12.08 -10.12
C ILE A 219 15.91 -11.86 -8.64
N GLY A 220 15.48 -10.65 -8.27
CA GLY A 220 15.05 -10.36 -6.90
C GLY A 220 13.87 -11.23 -6.44
N GLY A 221 12.90 -11.46 -7.33
CA GLY A 221 11.74 -12.32 -7.07
C GLY A 221 12.10 -13.78 -6.85
N ILE A 222 13.06 -14.32 -7.58
CA ILE A 222 13.60 -15.67 -7.34
C ILE A 222 14.20 -15.76 -5.94
N ILE A 223 15.05 -14.79 -5.56
CA ILE A 223 15.66 -14.74 -4.21
C ILE A 223 14.56 -14.65 -3.14
N LEU A 224 13.55 -13.79 -3.34
CA LEU A 224 12.44 -13.62 -2.40
C LEU A 224 11.64 -14.92 -2.24
N ILE A 225 11.26 -15.58 -3.34
CA ILE A 225 10.44 -16.81 -3.30
C ILE A 225 11.24 -17.98 -2.75
N ALA A 226 12.53 -18.08 -3.05
CA ALA A 226 13.41 -19.13 -2.55
C ALA A 226 13.72 -19.03 -1.03
N ALA A 227 13.29 -17.95 -0.36
CA ALA A 227 13.56 -17.78 1.06
C ALA A 227 12.96 -18.90 1.93
N PRO A 228 13.75 -19.62 2.74
CA PRO A 228 13.25 -20.66 3.63
C PRO A 228 12.13 -20.16 4.57
N GLY A 229 12.27 -18.92 5.05
CA GLY A 229 11.29 -18.30 5.95
C GLY A 229 9.87 -18.21 5.39
N ASN A 230 9.71 -18.07 4.07
CA ASN A 230 8.37 -18.08 3.47
C ASN A 230 7.67 -19.43 3.66
N TYR A 231 8.41 -20.53 3.57
CA TYR A 231 7.87 -21.88 3.75
C TYR A 231 7.61 -22.17 5.23
N VAL A 232 8.48 -21.72 6.13
CA VAL A 232 8.28 -21.81 7.59
C VAL A 232 6.97 -21.09 7.95
N ARG A 233 6.83 -19.83 7.54
CA ARG A 233 5.62 -19.04 7.77
C ARG A 233 4.37 -19.68 7.18
N LEU A 234 4.45 -20.19 5.95
CA LEU A 234 3.35 -20.86 5.28
C LEU A 234 2.88 -22.08 6.07
N ASN A 235 3.81 -22.91 6.54
CA ASN A 235 3.50 -24.10 7.33
C ASN A 235 2.90 -23.75 8.70
N THR A 236 3.43 -22.74 9.38
CA THR A 236 2.88 -22.27 10.66
C THR A 236 1.45 -21.77 10.52
N MET A 237 1.17 -21.00 9.46
CA MET A 237 -0.15 -20.38 9.27
C MET A 237 -1.20 -21.31 8.63
N SER A 238 -0.78 -22.32 7.86
CA SER A 238 -1.69 -23.29 7.25
C SER A 238 -1.90 -24.56 8.10
N ALA A 239 -1.41 -24.59 9.33
CA ALA A 239 -1.40 -25.77 10.20
C ALA A 239 -0.88 -27.04 9.49
N GLY A 240 0.01 -26.90 8.51
CA GLY A 240 0.59 -28.01 7.75
C GLY A 240 -0.32 -28.61 6.67
N GLU A 241 -1.51 -28.08 6.44
CA GLU A 241 -2.42 -28.61 5.44
C GLU A 241 -1.90 -28.39 4.00
N HIS A 242 -1.85 -29.48 3.23
CA HIS A 242 -1.57 -29.42 1.80
C HIS A 242 -2.86 -29.17 1.01
N ILE A 243 -3.13 -27.92 0.68
CA ILE A 243 -4.27 -27.54 -0.15
C ILE A 243 -3.86 -27.57 -1.64
N SER A 244 -4.62 -28.27 -2.46
CA SER A 244 -4.40 -28.32 -3.91
C SER A 244 -4.52 -26.93 -4.54
N VAL A 245 -3.83 -26.68 -5.67
CA VAL A 245 -3.93 -25.40 -6.40
C VAL A 245 -5.37 -25.08 -6.80
N LEU A 246 -6.16 -26.10 -7.15
CA LEU A 246 -7.57 -25.92 -7.47
C LEU A 246 -8.36 -25.40 -6.26
N ASN A 247 -8.15 -25.97 -5.08
CA ASN A 247 -8.81 -25.52 -3.85
C ASN A 247 -8.34 -24.10 -3.47
N GLN A 248 -7.09 -23.75 -3.69
CA GLN A 248 -6.61 -22.37 -3.49
C GLN A 248 -7.32 -21.38 -4.42
N LEU A 249 -7.56 -21.75 -5.69
CA LEU A 249 -8.34 -20.93 -6.63
C LEU A 249 -9.81 -20.79 -6.21
N ILE A 250 -10.43 -21.90 -5.75
CA ILE A 250 -11.80 -21.87 -5.22
C ILE A 250 -11.86 -20.97 -4.00
N ASN A 251 -10.92 -21.09 -3.07
CA ASN A 251 -10.84 -20.23 -1.88
C ASN A 251 -10.66 -18.75 -2.26
N LEU A 252 -9.82 -18.45 -3.25
CA LEU A 252 -9.64 -17.09 -3.76
C LEU A 252 -10.98 -16.51 -4.25
N VAL A 253 -11.69 -17.24 -5.10
CA VAL A 253 -12.99 -16.79 -5.63
C VAL A 253 -14.01 -16.66 -4.50
N THR A 254 -14.05 -17.62 -3.59
CA THR A 254 -14.95 -17.59 -2.42
C THR A 254 -14.68 -16.35 -1.56
N GLN A 255 -13.43 -16.06 -1.23
CA GLN A 255 -13.08 -14.89 -0.43
C GLN A 255 -13.41 -13.56 -1.14
N ILE A 256 -13.20 -13.47 -2.46
CA ILE A 256 -13.61 -12.30 -3.25
C ILE A 256 -15.12 -12.07 -3.13
N VAL A 257 -15.93 -13.11 -3.13
CA VAL A 257 -17.39 -13.01 -3.08
C VAL A 257 -17.91 -12.81 -1.66
N THR A 258 -17.33 -13.50 -0.67
CA THR A 258 -17.84 -13.53 0.71
C THR A 258 -17.33 -12.38 1.58
N LYS A 259 -16.27 -11.65 1.14
CA LYS A 259 -15.71 -10.50 1.86
C LYS A 259 -15.87 -9.20 1.06
N PRO A 260 -17.13 -8.79 0.75
CA PRO A 260 -17.36 -7.60 -0.08
C PRO A 260 -16.82 -6.31 0.56
N GLY A 261 -16.71 -6.24 1.88
CA GLY A 261 -16.13 -5.07 2.58
C GLY A 261 -14.71 -4.75 2.11
N ASP A 262 -13.90 -5.78 1.81
CA ASP A 262 -12.50 -5.59 1.39
C ASP A 262 -12.33 -5.64 -0.13
N THR A 263 -13.15 -6.40 -0.84
CA THR A 263 -12.92 -6.78 -2.24
C THR A 263 -13.80 -6.06 -3.26
N LEU A 264 -14.98 -5.57 -2.86
CA LEU A 264 -15.98 -5.01 -3.78
C LEU A 264 -15.41 -3.84 -4.60
N ILE A 265 -14.78 -2.87 -3.94
CA ILE A 265 -14.30 -1.66 -4.62
C ILE A 265 -13.12 -1.96 -5.55
N PRO A 266 -12.07 -2.73 -5.16
CA PRO A 266 -11.05 -3.17 -6.10
C PRO A 266 -11.62 -3.91 -7.30
N MET A 267 -12.61 -4.79 -7.11
CA MET A 267 -13.24 -5.52 -8.21
C MET A 267 -14.09 -4.63 -9.11
N LEU A 268 -14.80 -3.64 -8.55
CA LEU A 268 -15.49 -2.62 -9.34
C LEU A 268 -14.53 -1.76 -10.15
N MET A 269 -13.41 -1.31 -9.57
CA MET A 269 -12.37 -0.59 -10.31
C MET A 269 -11.79 -1.43 -11.44
N LEU A 270 -11.56 -2.73 -11.22
CA LEU A 270 -11.16 -3.66 -12.27
C LEU A 270 -12.21 -3.74 -13.37
N LEU A 271 -13.47 -3.99 -13.03
CA LEU A 271 -14.57 -4.13 -14.01
C LEU A 271 -14.71 -2.85 -14.85
N ILE A 272 -14.72 -1.68 -14.22
CA ILE A 272 -14.78 -0.40 -14.92
C ILE A 272 -13.56 -0.22 -15.83
N SER A 273 -12.35 -0.60 -15.35
CA SER A 273 -11.13 -0.56 -16.17
C SER A 273 -11.25 -1.43 -17.42
N LEU A 274 -11.75 -2.65 -17.29
CA LEU A 274 -11.97 -3.57 -18.41
C LEU A 274 -12.98 -3.01 -19.41
N VAL A 275 -14.14 -2.51 -18.94
CA VAL A 275 -15.15 -1.88 -19.80
C VAL A 275 -14.54 -0.70 -20.56
N LEU A 276 -13.80 0.18 -19.88
CA LEU A 276 -13.16 1.33 -20.53
C LEU A 276 -12.08 0.92 -21.54
N ILE A 277 -11.28 -0.12 -21.25
CA ILE A 277 -10.27 -0.64 -22.18
C ILE A 277 -10.92 -1.21 -23.45
N PHE A 278 -11.95 -2.03 -23.31
CA PHE A 278 -12.62 -2.68 -24.45
C PHE A 278 -13.48 -1.74 -25.28
N THR A 279 -13.99 -0.68 -24.69
CA THR A 279 -14.80 0.33 -25.40
C THR A 279 -13.99 1.50 -25.98
N ASN A 280 -12.69 1.60 -25.63
CA ASN A 280 -11.84 2.69 -26.10
C ASN A 280 -11.37 2.49 -27.55
N LYS A 281 -11.93 3.28 -28.47
CA LYS A 281 -11.57 3.22 -29.89
C LYS A 281 -10.14 3.69 -30.22
N ASN A 282 -9.46 4.36 -29.29
CA ASN A 282 -8.06 4.77 -29.45
C ASN A 282 -7.06 3.61 -29.24
N ILE A 283 -7.53 2.46 -28.76
CA ILE A 283 -6.72 1.28 -28.50
C ILE A 283 -7.09 0.21 -29.51
N THR A 284 -6.09 -0.44 -30.12
CA THR A 284 -6.37 -1.56 -31.02
C THR A 284 -7.01 -2.73 -30.29
N LYS A 285 -7.89 -3.50 -30.93
CA LYS A 285 -8.55 -4.66 -30.30
C LYS A 285 -7.54 -5.65 -29.69
N LYS A 286 -6.40 -5.88 -30.39
CA LYS A 286 -5.30 -6.73 -29.88
C LYS A 286 -4.69 -6.18 -28.58
N ALA A 287 -4.39 -4.88 -28.55
CA ALA A 287 -3.84 -4.24 -27.35
C ALA A 287 -4.86 -4.23 -26.21
N SER A 288 -6.14 -3.95 -26.49
CA SER A 288 -7.21 -4.03 -25.49
C SER A 288 -7.31 -5.42 -24.88
N PHE A 289 -7.26 -6.48 -25.72
CA PHE A 289 -7.30 -7.86 -25.25
C PHE A 289 -6.10 -8.18 -24.35
N ILE A 290 -4.88 -7.86 -24.78
CA ILE A 290 -3.65 -8.11 -24.00
C ILE A 290 -3.72 -7.40 -22.64
N HIS A 291 -4.07 -6.11 -22.63
CA HIS A 291 -4.14 -5.35 -21.38
C HIS A 291 -5.26 -5.88 -20.49
N GLY A 292 -6.43 -6.18 -21.05
CA GLY A 292 -7.56 -6.73 -20.30
C GLY A 292 -7.22 -8.06 -19.64
N VAL A 293 -6.63 -9.00 -20.41
CA VAL A 293 -6.20 -10.30 -19.88
C VAL A 293 -5.11 -10.13 -18.82
N ALA A 294 -4.12 -9.25 -19.03
CA ALA A 294 -3.05 -9.05 -18.06
C ALA A 294 -3.57 -8.52 -16.73
N ILE A 295 -4.47 -7.53 -16.78
CA ILE A 295 -5.05 -6.94 -15.57
C ILE A 295 -5.93 -7.97 -14.84
N ALA A 296 -6.77 -8.70 -15.55
CA ALA A 296 -7.61 -9.74 -14.97
C ALA A 296 -6.78 -10.90 -14.41
N SER A 297 -5.75 -11.36 -15.15
CA SER A 297 -4.89 -12.46 -14.70
C SER A 297 -3.99 -12.09 -13.52
N SER A 298 -3.71 -10.80 -13.31
CA SER A 298 -2.93 -10.38 -12.15
C SER A 298 -3.55 -10.79 -10.81
N ILE A 299 -4.88 -10.96 -10.74
CA ILE A 299 -5.59 -11.44 -9.54
C ILE A 299 -5.12 -12.83 -9.13
N PHE A 300 -4.75 -13.70 -10.08
CA PHE A 300 -4.28 -15.04 -9.77
C PHE A 300 -2.97 -15.08 -8.98
N VAL A 301 -2.22 -13.97 -8.92
CA VAL A 301 -1.07 -13.83 -8.03
C VAL A 301 -1.49 -13.93 -6.55
N LEU A 302 -2.76 -13.68 -6.22
CA LEU A 302 -3.31 -13.84 -4.87
C LEU A 302 -3.55 -15.31 -4.47
N THR A 303 -3.50 -16.25 -5.42
CA THR A 303 -3.82 -17.68 -5.14
C THR A 303 -3.00 -18.26 -3.99
N PRO A 304 -1.67 -18.09 -3.90
CA PRO A 304 -0.90 -18.60 -2.77
C PRO A 304 -1.25 -17.93 -1.43
N VAL A 305 -1.70 -16.68 -1.46
CA VAL A 305 -2.12 -15.95 -0.26
C VAL A 305 -3.46 -16.49 0.25
N ALA A 306 -4.41 -16.78 -0.63
CA ALA A 306 -5.71 -17.32 -0.28
C ALA A 306 -5.65 -18.72 0.36
N LYS A 307 -4.48 -19.39 0.32
CA LYS A 307 -4.24 -20.64 1.06
C LYS A 307 -4.08 -20.39 2.56
N SER A 308 -3.30 -19.36 2.93
CA SER A 308 -2.74 -19.19 4.27
C SER A 308 -3.37 -18.05 5.04
N TYR A 309 -3.99 -17.13 4.33
CA TYR A 309 -4.56 -15.91 4.89
C TYR A 309 -5.90 -15.58 4.28
N ASP A 310 -6.69 -14.89 5.05
CA ASP A 310 -7.80 -14.15 4.51
C ASP A 310 -7.29 -13.02 3.62
N LEU A 311 -7.95 -12.81 2.49
CA LEU A 311 -7.75 -11.61 1.69
C LEU A 311 -8.15 -10.41 2.54
N ASN A 312 -7.17 -9.65 2.95
CA ASN A 312 -7.38 -8.44 3.71
C ASN A 312 -6.93 -7.21 2.89
N GLN A 313 -7.32 -6.05 3.36
CA GLN A 313 -7.05 -4.77 2.70
C GLN A 313 -5.56 -4.56 2.39
N ARG A 314 -4.64 -5.00 3.26
CA ARG A 314 -3.17 -4.87 3.05
C ARG A 314 -2.69 -5.57 1.80
N VAL A 315 -3.23 -6.75 1.55
CA VAL A 315 -2.86 -7.59 0.41
C VAL A 315 -3.35 -6.98 -0.91
N LEU A 316 -4.47 -6.26 -0.87
CA LEU A 316 -5.10 -5.63 -2.03
C LEU A 316 -4.52 -4.27 -2.41
N LEU A 317 -3.65 -3.66 -1.60
CA LEU A 317 -3.13 -2.30 -1.82
C LEU A 317 -2.54 -2.07 -3.22
N ILE A 318 -1.78 -3.03 -3.75
CA ILE A 318 -1.19 -2.90 -5.11
C ILE A 318 -2.28 -2.92 -6.19
N TYR A 319 -3.35 -3.70 -5.98
CA TYR A 319 -4.47 -3.78 -6.92
C TYR A 319 -5.29 -2.51 -6.91
N ASP A 320 -5.55 -1.96 -5.72
CA ASP A 320 -6.20 -0.65 -5.58
C ASP A 320 -5.45 0.41 -6.37
N ALA A 321 -4.14 0.49 -6.18
CA ALA A 321 -3.30 1.47 -6.88
C ALA A 321 -3.30 1.25 -8.40
N VAL A 322 -3.09 0.01 -8.86
CA VAL A 322 -3.00 -0.33 -10.29
C VAL A 322 -4.35 -0.14 -10.98
N PHE A 323 -5.42 -0.68 -10.39
CA PHE A 323 -6.75 -0.59 -11.00
C PHE A 323 -7.26 0.84 -11.03
N PHE A 324 -7.05 1.62 -9.96
CA PHE A 324 -7.37 3.03 -9.93
C PHE A 324 -6.64 3.83 -11.02
N ILE A 325 -5.32 3.66 -11.12
CA ILE A 325 -4.52 4.36 -12.13
C ILE A 325 -4.99 4.01 -13.54
N ILE A 326 -5.24 2.73 -13.83
CA ILE A 326 -5.69 2.28 -15.13
C ILE A 326 -7.11 2.81 -15.42
N MET A 327 -8.03 2.68 -14.48
CA MET A 327 -9.40 3.19 -14.60
C MET A 327 -9.38 4.69 -14.94
N MET A 328 -8.67 5.49 -14.18
CA MET A 328 -8.59 6.94 -14.38
C MET A 328 -7.84 7.29 -15.68
N GLN A 329 -6.77 6.55 -16.01
CA GLN A 329 -6.06 6.75 -17.27
C GLN A 329 -6.97 6.48 -18.48
N GLN A 330 -7.75 5.40 -18.46
CA GLN A 330 -8.70 5.10 -19.51
C GLN A 330 -9.83 6.13 -19.56
N PHE A 331 -10.37 6.54 -18.42
CA PHE A 331 -11.40 7.57 -18.34
C PHE A 331 -10.96 8.90 -18.96
N TYR A 332 -9.77 9.39 -18.60
CA TYR A 332 -9.26 10.68 -19.13
C TYR A 332 -8.83 10.62 -20.59
N ASN A 333 -8.45 9.45 -21.11
CA ASN A 333 -7.98 9.28 -22.50
C ASN A 333 -9.00 8.56 -23.40
N HIS A 334 -10.23 8.39 -22.94
CA HIS A 334 -11.28 7.72 -23.68
C HIS A 334 -11.78 8.56 -24.87
N SER A 335 -12.15 7.87 -25.98
CA SER A 335 -12.58 8.52 -27.23
C SER A 335 -14.09 8.54 -27.47
N THR A 336 -14.88 7.79 -26.68
CA THR A 336 -16.34 7.76 -26.88
C THR A 336 -17.00 9.04 -26.42
N SER A 337 -18.02 9.47 -27.15
CA SER A 337 -18.79 10.68 -26.85
C SER A 337 -19.45 10.63 -25.48
N PHE A 338 -19.87 9.45 -25.04
CA PHE A 338 -20.46 9.25 -23.72
C PHE A 338 -19.47 9.62 -22.59
N VAL A 339 -18.26 9.05 -22.60
CA VAL A 339 -17.26 9.34 -21.57
C VAL A 339 -16.79 10.79 -21.62
N LEU A 340 -16.67 11.37 -22.83
CA LEU A 340 -16.34 12.78 -22.99
C LEU A 340 -17.42 13.70 -22.38
N LYS A 341 -18.71 13.42 -22.65
CA LYS A 341 -19.82 14.16 -22.04
C LYS A 341 -19.86 14.01 -20.52
N LEU A 342 -19.63 12.79 -20.02
CA LEU A 342 -19.55 12.53 -18.58
C LEU A 342 -18.44 13.36 -17.94
N ARG A 343 -17.24 13.38 -18.52
CA ARG A 343 -16.13 14.20 -18.02
C ARG A 343 -16.45 15.70 -17.99
N LEU A 344 -17.09 16.21 -19.04
CA LEU A 344 -17.53 17.62 -19.06
C LEU A 344 -18.53 17.92 -17.95
N ARG A 345 -19.51 17.03 -17.70
CA ARG A 345 -20.46 17.16 -16.60
C ARG A 345 -19.78 17.12 -15.22
N LEU A 346 -18.85 16.19 -15.02
CA LEU A 346 -18.07 16.15 -13.77
C LEU A 346 -17.27 17.45 -13.57
N ASN A 347 -16.66 17.98 -14.63
CA ASN A 347 -15.95 19.25 -14.56
C ASN A 347 -16.86 20.45 -14.24
N SER A 348 -18.12 20.44 -14.66
CA SER A 348 -19.09 21.48 -14.28
C SER A 348 -19.51 21.38 -12.82
N LEU A 349 -19.45 20.18 -12.24
CA LEU A 349 -19.76 19.89 -10.83
C LEU A 349 -18.53 19.94 -9.91
N SER A 350 -17.40 20.48 -10.39
CA SER A 350 -16.14 20.47 -9.64
C SER A 350 -16.21 21.09 -8.24
N TRP A 351 -17.09 22.11 -8.04
CA TRP A 351 -17.29 22.70 -6.73
C TRP A 351 -17.96 21.73 -5.74
N VAL A 352 -18.87 20.85 -6.21
CA VAL A 352 -19.48 19.80 -5.38
C VAL A 352 -18.41 18.83 -4.92
N PHE A 353 -17.51 18.40 -5.82
CA PHE A 353 -16.40 17.53 -5.47
C PHE A 353 -15.42 18.20 -4.49
N LEU A 354 -15.25 19.51 -4.57
CA LEU A 354 -14.44 20.22 -3.57
C LEU A 354 -15.09 20.16 -2.17
N VAL A 355 -16.39 20.42 -2.07
CA VAL A 355 -17.11 20.35 -0.79
C VAL A 355 -17.05 18.93 -0.23
N LEU A 356 -17.35 17.92 -1.03
CA LEU A 356 -17.31 16.52 -0.61
C LEU A 356 -15.90 16.09 -0.20
N LEU A 357 -14.85 16.54 -0.90
CA LEU A 357 -13.46 16.29 -0.54
C LEU A 357 -13.13 16.89 0.83
N VAL A 358 -13.51 18.15 1.06
CA VAL A 358 -13.26 18.82 2.35
C VAL A 358 -13.97 18.08 3.49
N MET A 359 -15.24 17.72 3.30
CA MET A 359 -16.00 16.95 4.30
C MET A 359 -15.33 15.60 4.60
N GLN A 360 -14.82 14.92 3.58
CA GLN A 360 -14.17 13.63 3.76
C GLN A 360 -12.80 13.77 4.46
N LEU A 361 -12.02 14.80 4.15
CA LEU A 361 -10.76 15.09 4.84
C LEU A 361 -11.01 15.49 6.30
N GLU A 362 -12.06 16.27 6.57
CA GLU A 362 -12.48 16.61 7.92
C GLU A 362 -12.92 15.39 8.73
N LEU A 363 -13.76 14.53 8.16
CA LEU A 363 -14.17 13.27 8.79
C LEU A 363 -12.96 12.40 9.13
N MET A 364 -12.02 12.27 8.21
CA MET A 364 -10.78 11.52 8.42
C MET A 364 -9.96 12.13 9.58
N ALA A 365 -9.79 13.46 9.59
CA ALA A 365 -9.05 14.15 10.65
C ALA A 365 -9.72 13.97 12.02
N THR A 366 -11.05 14.04 12.08
CA THR A 366 -11.82 13.85 13.31
C THR A 366 -11.62 12.44 13.87
N ILE A 367 -11.75 11.40 13.04
CA ILE A 367 -11.58 10.01 13.47
C ILE A 367 -10.15 9.77 14.01
N TYR A 368 -9.12 10.21 13.29
CA TYR A 368 -7.74 10.02 13.76
C TYR A 368 -7.43 10.86 15.00
N PHE A 369 -8.08 12.00 15.18
CA PHE A 369 -7.95 12.80 16.38
C PHE A 369 -8.59 12.11 17.61
N GLU A 370 -9.75 11.46 17.45
CA GLU A 370 -10.37 10.67 18.53
C GLU A 370 -9.49 9.47 18.92
N ILE A 371 -8.93 8.76 17.92
CA ILE A 371 -7.96 7.67 18.15
C ILE A 371 -6.74 8.19 18.93
N TYR A 372 -6.21 9.36 18.56
CA TYR A 372 -5.07 9.97 19.24
C TYR A 372 -5.40 10.32 20.71
N LYS A 373 -6.56 10.93 20.97
CA LYS A 373 -7.00 11.23 22.36
C LYS A 373 -7.10 9.97 23.21
N PHE A 374 -7.68 8.93 22.63
CA PHE A 374 -7.81 7.65 23.31
C PHE A 374 -6.45 7.03 23.64
N GLU A 375 -5.52 7.06 22.70
CA GLU A 375 -4.18 6.54 22.93
C GLU A 375 -3.41 7.36 23.97
N ARG A 376 -3.56 8.68 23.96
CA ARG A 376 -2.99 9.53 25.03
C ARG A 376 -3.52 9.18 26.42
N TYR A 377 -4.81 8.84 26.52
CA TYR A 377 -5.38 8.32 27.75
C TYR A 377 -4.74 6.98 28.13
N ARG A 378 -4.59 6.07 27.21
CA ARG A 378 -3.93 4.77 27.43
C ARG A 378 -2.46 4.95 27.86
N ASP A 379 -1.72 5.88 27.27
CA ASP A 379 -0.34 6.22 27.66
C ASP A 379 -0.27 6.68 29.12
N THR A 380 -1.27 7.42 29.62
CA THR A 380 -1.31 7.82 31.04
C THR A 380 -1.51 6.62 31.97
N LEU A 381 -2.34 5.67 31.57
CA LEU A 381 -2.53 4.41 32.32
C LEU A 381 -1.26 3.55 32.31
N VAL A 382 -0.59 3.43 31.17
CA VAL A 382 0.70 2.71 31.05
C VAL A 382 1.71 3.31 32.03
N THR A 383 1.85 4.63 32.03
CA THR A 383 2.75 5.34 32.95
C THR A 383 2.40 5.08 34.41
N TYR A 384 1.10 5.13 34.74
CA TYR A 384 0.61 4.82 36.11
C TYR A 384 0.96 3.40 36.52
N TYR A 385 0.73 2.39 35.66
CA TYR A 385 1.02 1.00 35.98
C TYR A 385 2.54 0.74 36.12
N GLN A 386 3.37 1.37 35.30
CA GLN A 386 4.82 1.30 35.42
C GLN A 386 5.33 1.90 36.72
N GLN A 387 4.78 3.06 37.15
CA GLN A 387 5.17 3.72 38.40
C GLN A 387 4.74 2.93 39.65
N ASN A 388 3.68 2.14 39.57
CA ASN A 388 3.20 1.29 40.65
C ASN A 388 3.67 -0.17 40.57
N GLU A 389 4.63 -0.46 39.69
CA GLU A 389 5.25 -1.80 39.49
C GLU A 389 4.21 -2.91 39.21
N ILE A 390 3.11 -2.58 38.53
CA ILE A 390 2.08 -3.54 38.13
C ILE A 390 2.54 -4.24 36.85
N SER A 391 2.78 -5.55 36.92
CA SER A 391 3.33 -6.34 35.81
C SER A 391 2.28 -6.76 34.76
N ASP A 392 1.01 -6.86 35.17
CA ASP A 392 -0.09 -7.41 34.36
C ASP A 392 -1.26 -6.42 34.24
N PRO A 393 -1.08 -5.27 33.55
CA PRO A 393 -2.12 -4.24 33.48
C PRO A 393 -3.29 -4.63 32.57
N ILE A 394 -4.48 -4.17 32.97
CA ILE A 394 -5.67 -4.18 32.11
C ILE A 394 -5.80 -2.80 31.47
N LEU A 395 -5.72 -2.76 30.14
CA LEU A 395 -5.76 -1.53 29.36
C LEU A 395 -7.03 -1.46 28.52
N PRO A 396 -7.59 -0.28 28.30
CA PRO A 396 -8.74 -0.13 27.44
C PRO A 396 -8.39 -0.45 25.99
N MET A 397 -9.26 -1.22 25.32
CA MET A 397 -9.20 -1.44 23.88
C MET A 397 -9.73 -0.21 23.16
N ILE A 398 -9.14 0.09 22.00
CA ILE A 398 -9.64 1.18 21.16
C ILE A 398 -11.04 0.84 20.67
N PRO A 399 -12.00 1.76 20.80
CA PRO A 399 -13.33 1.57 20.22
C PRO A 399 -13.23 1.33 18.72
N GLU A 400 -14.04 0.41 18.20
CA GLU A 400 -14.14 0.21 16.74
C GLU A 400 -14.71 1.49 16.09
N PHE A 401 -13.82 2.32 15.55
CA PHE A 401 -14.18 3.48 14.72
C PHE A 401 -14.54 3.08 13.31
N SER A 402 -15.33 2.01 13.14
CA SER A 402 -15.73 1.47 11.86
C SER A 402 -14.59 0.86 11.02
N GLN A 403 -14.98 0.13 9.96
CA GLN A 403 -14.11 -0.52 8.97
C GLN A 403 -13.12 0.42 8.23
N ILE A 404 -13.16 1.70 8.53
CA ILE A 404 -12.41 2.76 7.86
C ILE A 404 -11.00 2.93 8.45
N THR A 405 -10.83 2.55 9.71
CA THR A 405 -9.53 2.52 10.37
C THR A 405 -9.18 1.07 10.65
N PHE A 406 -8.22 0.53 9.92
CA PHE A 406 -7.66 -0.77 10.29
C PHE A 406 -6.87 -0.60 11.60
N ILE A 407 -7.49 -1.02 12.70
CA ILE A 407 -6.88 -0.96 14.02
C ILE A 407 -6.79 -2.38 14.52
N ASP A 408 -5.59 -2.95 14.40
CA ASP A 408 -5.25 -4.21 15.04
C ASP A 408 -4.69 -3.84 16.43
N ASP A 409 -5.51 -4.00 17.46
CA ASP A 409 -5.22 -3.55 18.83
C ASP A 409 -4.93 -4.73 19.77
N ILE A 410 -4.63 -4.45 21.03
CA ILE A 410 -4.62 -5.44 22.10
C ILE A 410 -6.03 -6.04 22.26
N THR A 411 -6.09 -7.28 22.71
CA THR A 411 -7.33 -8.03 22.88
C THR A 411 -7.49 -8.54 24.31
N SER A 412 -8.63 -9.14 24.63
CA SER A 412 -8.85 -9.81 25.93
C SER A 412 -8.02 -11.10 26.09
N ASP A 413 -7.49 -11.68 24.99
CA ASP A 413 -6.61 -12.85 25.02
C ASP A 413 -5.17 -12.43 25.30
N GLU A 414 -4.64 -12.77 26.48
CA GLU A 414 -3.27 -12.49 26.88
C GLU A 414 -2.20 -13.08 25.94
N ASN A 415 -2.53 -14.19 25.27
CA ASN A 415 -1.60 -14.89 24.37
C ASN A 415 -1.67 -14.36 22.93
N ALA A 416 -2.53 -13.37 22.67
CA ALA A 416 -2.57 -12.73 21.35
C ALA A 416 -1.24 -12.05 21.04
N TYR A 417 -0.78 -12.17 19.80
CA TYR A 417 0.48 -11.56 19.34
C TYR A 417 0.58 -10.06 19.67
N ASN A 418 -0.52 -9.33 19.52
CA ASN A 418 -0.53 -7.88 19.78
C ASN A 418 -0.31 -7.56 21.26
N ASN A 419 -0.89 -8.37 22.16
CA ASN A 419 -0.72 -8.22 23.60
C ASN A 419 0.72 -8.50 24.02
N ASP A 420 1.32 -9.59 23.52
CA ASP A 420 2.72 -9.93 23.77
C ASP A 420 3.69 -8.85 23.25
N ALA A 421 3.48 -8.37 22.02
CA ALA A 421 4.30 -7.31 21.44
C ALA A 421 4.20 -6.00 22.22
N TYR A 422 2.99 -5.63 22.65
CA TYR A 422 2.73 -4.45 23.48
C TYR A 422 3.38 -4.57 24.85
N ALA A 423 3.19 -5.71 25.53
CA ALA A 423 3.78 -5.99 26.85
C ALA A 423 5.30 -5.86 26.81
N LYS A 424 5.98 -6.55 25.88
CA LYS A 424 7.44 -6.48 25.68
C LYS A 424 7.93 -5.06 25.38
N PHE A 425 7.15 -4.30 24.60
CA PHE A 425 7.52 -2.93 24.27
C PHE A 425 7.52 -2.02 25.50
N TYR A 426 6.51 -2.13 26.35
CA TYR A 426 6.38 -1.29 27.55
C TYR A 426 7.06 -1.88 28.81
N GLY A 427 7.51 -3.14 28.76
CA GLY A 427 8.20 -3.80 29.88
C GLY A 427 7.25 -4.42 30.89
N PHE A 428 6.07 -4.84 30.48
CA PHE A 428 5.13 -5.64 31.27
C PHE A 428 5.36 -7.14 31.06
N ASP A 429 4.92 -7.96 32.02
CA ASP A 429 4.93 -9.41 31.84
C ASP A 429 3.79 -9.84 30.91
N LYS A 430 2.59 -9.29 31.14
CA LYS A 430 1.41 -9.52 30.30
C LYS A 430 0.59 -8.23 30.17
N VAL A 431 -0.30 -8.18 29.17
CA VAL A 431 -1.28 -7.09 29.00
C VAL A 431 -2.61 -7.68 28.60
N TYR A 432 -3.69 -7.16 29.17
CA TYR A 432 -5.06 -7.54 28.86
C TYR A 432 -5.83 -6.34 28.30
N GLY A 433 -6.48 -6.55 27.15
CA GLY A 433 -7.41 -5.57 26.60
C GLY A 433 -8.79 -5.70 27.24
N LYS A 434 -9.42 -4.56 27.56
CA LYS A 434 -10.82 -4.50 28.04
C LYS A 434 -11.61 -3.47 27.24
N GLU A 435 -12.78 -3.86 26.76
CA GLU A 435 -13.70 -2.91 26.15
C GLU A 435 -14.16 -1.90 27.22
N LEU A 436 -14.20 -0.63 26.84
CA LEU A 436 -14.86 0.39 27.64
C LEU A 436 -16.36 0.26 27.35
N GLY A 437 -17.12 -0.17 28.36
CA GLY A 437 -18.57 -0.26 28.32
C GLY A 437 -19.26 1.11 28.16
#